data_3bc67cc4352be62c236ef78850817688
#
_entry.id   3bc67cc4352be62c236ef78850817688
#
_cell.length_a   1.000
_cell.length_b   1.000
_cell.length_c   1.000
_cell.angle_alpha   90.00
_cell.angle_beta   90.00
_cell.angle_gamma   90.00
#
_symmetry.space_group_name_H-M   'P 1'
#
loop_
_entity.id
_entity.type
_entity.pdbx_description
1 polymer ?
#
loop_
_entity_poly.entity_id
_entity_poly.type
_entity_poly.pdbx_seq_one_letter_code
_entity_poly.pdbx_strand_id
1 'polypeptide(L)'
;YTSSNSRLPEGNVYEIYFDSTRKGWICTENGVCIWDPSSEKLRTDIFPEGFIHKEKIRVVYEDSGHNLYFFPDKGSLFISDLSMNSFRRLHPGTPLEGRDGMFIIEDRKKWLWMGTSDGLFHYDKNDNFIPYNFVDGIPSSIFTLCPPVCDAEGNLWFGNSKGLVSLDVAHMNQKKHDFYPVKVTDVHI
;
A
#
# COMPACT_ATOMS: atom_id res chain seq x y z
N TYR A 1 -11.39 -22.94 -3.48
CA TYR A 1 -11.66 -22.52 -2.10
C TYR A 1 -12.80 -21.51 -2.08
N THR A 2 -13.70 -21.65 -1.12
CA THR A 2 -14.79 -20.72 -0.83
C THR A 2 -14.95 -20.60 0.68
N SER A 3 -15.66 -19.60 1.17
CA SER A 3 -15.96 -19.45 2.60
C SER A 3 -16.77 -20.62 3.18
N SER A 4 -17.50 -21.36 2.33
CA SER A 4 -18.27 -22.53 2.74
C SER A 4 -17.47 -23.82 2.85
N ASN A 5 -16.32 -23.93 2.17
CA ASN A 5 -15.50 -25.16 2.15
C ASN A 5 -14.06 -24.98 2.65
N SER A 6 -13.70 -23.79 3.09
CA SER A 6 -12.37 -23.44 3.56
C SER A 6 -12.42 -22.31 4.59
N ARG A 7 -11.25 -21.89 5.08
CA ARG A 7 -11.09 -20.70 5.94
C ARG A 7 -10.91 -19.40 5.16
N LEU A 8 -11.27 -19.36 3.88
CA LEU A 8 -11.28 -18.13 3.10
C LEU A 8 -12.33 -17.19 3.71
N PRO A 9 -11.97 -15.96 4.11
CA PRO A 9 -12.96 -14.98 4.54
C PRO A 9 -14.00 -14.72 3.44
N GLU A 10 -15.23 -14.44 3.84
CA GLU A 10 -16.31 -14.14 2.91
C GLU A 10 -16.07 -12.81 2.19
N GLY A 11 -16.58 -12.68 0.96
CA GLY A 11 -16.53 -11.46 0.16
C GLY A 11 -15.53 -11.53 -0.99
N ASN A 12 -15.28 -10.35 -1.58
CA ASN A 12 -14.39 -10.23 -2.73
C ASN A 12 -12.93 -10.43 -2.33
N VAL A 13 -12.17 -11.10 -3.20
CA VAL A 13 -10.70 -11.16 -3.13
C VAL A 13 -10.15 -10.00 -3.94
N TYR A 14 -9.30 -9.17 -3.32
CA TYR A 14 -8.70 -7.99 -3.96
C TYR A 14 -7.29 -8.25 -4.47
N GLU A 15 -6.52 -9.02 -3.72
CA GLU A 15 -5.15 -9.33 -4.08
C GLU A 15 -4.75 -10.72 -3.57
N ILE A 16 -3.85 -11.37 -4.30
CA ILE A 16 -3.12 -12.55 -3.87
C ILE A 16 -1.64 -12.23 -4.05
N TYR A 17 -0.92 -12.16 -2.95
CA TYR A 17 0.50 -11.85 -2.90
C TYR A 17 1.29 -13.04 -2.34
N PHE A 18 2.40 -13.40 -2.97
CA PHE A 18 3.30 -14.42 -2.46
C PHE A 18 4.54 -13.77 -1.86
N ASP A 19 4.79 -14.01 -0.57
CA ASP A 19 5.98 -13.53 0.11
C ASP A 19 7.24 -14.33 -0.26
N SER A 20 8.40 -13.87 0.18
CA SER A 20 9.69 -14.51 -0.08
C SER A 20 9.78 -15.94 0.49
N THR A 21 8.93 -16.31 1.45
CA THR A 21 8.81 -17.66 2.01
C THR A 21 7.82 -18.53 1.22
N ARG A 22 7.22 -18.00 0.15
CA ARG A 22 6.20 -18.64 -0.70
C ARG A 22 4.84 -18.82 -0.03
N LYS A 23 4.55 -18.16 1.07
CA LYS A 23 3.21 -18.08 1.61
C LYS A 23 2.36 -17.15 0.77
N GLY A 24 1.14 -17.55 0.45
CA GLY A 24 0.18 -16.75 -0.27
C GLY A 24 -0.68 -15.92 0.68
N TRP A 25 -0.57 -14.61 0.63
CA TRP A 25 -1.42 -13.68 1.36
C TRP A 25 -2.64 -13.34 0.51
N ILE A 26 -3.83 -13.62 1.00
CA ILE A 26 -5.09 -13.43 0.28
C ILE A 26 -5.87 -12.32 0.96
N CYS A 27 -5.91 -11.17 0.31
CA CYS A 27 -6.60 -9.97 0.77
C CYS A 27 -8.06 -10.01 0.37
N THR A 28 -8.94 -9.86 1.33
CA THR A 28 -10.37 -9.93 1.09
C THR A 28 -11.13 -8.74 1.69
N GLU A 29 -12.41 -8.68 1.39
CA GLU A 29 -13.33 -7.70 1.97
C GLU A 29 -13.47 -7.83 3.49
N ASN A 30 -13.30 -9.03 4.03
CA ASN A 30 -13.45 -9.35 5.45
C ASN A 30 -12.14 -9.85 6.08
N GLY A 31 -11.01 -9.25 5.72
CA GLY A 31 -9.71 -9.53 6.31
C GLY A 31 -8.73 -10.20 5.37
N VAL A 32 -7.72 -10.81 5.96
CA VAL A 32 -6.63 -11.52 5.26
C VAL A 32 -6.59 -12.96 5.73
N CYS A 33 -6.33 -13.89 4.82
CA CYS A 33 -5.90 -15.24 5.16
C CYS A 33 -4.60 -15.59 4.48
N ILE A 34 -3.91 -16.60 5.01
CA ILE A 34 -2.66 -17.09 4.45
C ILE A 34 -2.89 -18.50 3.89
N TRP A 35 -2.45 -18.69 2.66
CA TRP A 35 -2.27 -20.00 2.09
C TRP A 35 -0.84 -20.48 2.35
N ASP A 36 -0.73 -21.62 3.03
CA ASP A 36 0.56 -22.25 3.34
C ASP A 36 0.81 -23.39 2.35
N PRO A 37 1.82 -23.26 1.48
CA PRO A 37 2.12 -24.28 0.46
C PRO A 37 2.54 -25.63 1.05
N SER A 38 3.07 -25.66 2.27
CA SER A 38 3.53 -26.91 2.90
C SER A 38 2.37 -27.78 3.40
N SER A 39 1.30 -27.15 3.84
CA SER A 39 0.09 -27.81 4.35
C SER A 39 -1.09 -27.77 3.37
N GLU A 40 -0.98 -26.99 2.30
CA GLU A 40 -2.07 -26.70 1.34
C GLU A 40 -3.35 -26.16 2.02
N LYS A 41 -3.19 -25.45 3.14
CA LYS A 41 -4.32 -24.95 3.94
C LYS A 41 -4.35 -23.45 3.99
N LEU A 42 -5.57 -22.93 4.03
CA LEU A 42 -5.84 -21.53 4.38
C LEU A 42 -5.87 -21.38 5.90
N ARG A 43 -5.21 -20.34 6.40
CA ARG A 43 -5.10 -20.03 7.83
C ARG A 43 -5.47 -18.57 8.10
N THR A 44 -6.21 -18.36 9.17
CA THR A 44 -6.56 -17.02 9.72
C THR A 44 -6.12 -16.86 11.17
N ASP A 45 -5.60 -17.92 11.78
CA ASP A 45 -5.29 -18.05 13.20
C ASP A 45 -3.87 -17.61 13.58
N ILE A 46 -3.15 -17.01 12.63
CA ILE A 46 -1.76 -16.59 12.83
C ILE A 46 -1.61 -15.10 13.16
N PHE A 47 -2.71 -14.36 13.11
CA PHE A 47 -2.69 -12.94 13.37
C PHE A 47 -2.74 -12.69 14.88
N PRO A 48 -1.93 -11.75 15.41
CA PRO A 48 -1.98 -11.40 16.82
C PRO A 48 -3.35 -10.82 17.20
N GLU A 49 -3.69 -10.94 18.48
CA GLU A 49 -4.91 -10.34 19.02
C GLU A 49 -4.91 -8.82 18.79
N GLY A 50 -6.00 -8.28 18.24
CA GLY A 50 -6.08 -6.88 17.84
C GLY A 50 -5.65 -6.59 16.41
N PHE A 51 -5.12 -7.59 15.68
CA PHE A 51 -5.00 -7.48 14.23
C PHE A 51 -6.39 -7.47 13.57
N ILE A 52 -6.47 -6.81 12.44
CA ILE A 52 -7.68 -6.53 11.69
C ILE A 52 -8.29 -7.79 11.07
N HIS A 53 -8.82 -8.69 11.89
CA HIS A 53 -9.46 -9.91 11.38
C HIS A 53 -10.68 -9.67 10.47
N LYS A 54 -11.21 -8.45 10.48
CA LYS A 54 -12.44 -8.09 9.78
C LYS A 54 -12.36 -6.79 8.99
N GLU A 55 -11.20 -6.15 8.96
CA GLU A 55 -11.03 -4.96 8.12
C GLU A 55 -10.74 -5.41 6.69
N LYS A 56 -11.35 -4.71 5.75
CA LYS A 56 -11.08 -4.87 4.34
C LYS A 56 -9.64 -4.49 4.03
N ILE A 57 -8.84 -5.47 3.64
CA ILE A 57 -7.46 -5.26 3.21
C ILE A 57 -7.41 -5.33 1.69
N ARG A 58 -6.81 -4.31 1.08
CA ARG A 58 -6.70 -4.21 -0.38
C ARG A 58 -5.37 -4.65 -0.90
N VAL A 59 -4.30 -4.37 -0.16
CA VAL A 59 -2.92 -4.58 -0.62
C VAL A 59 -2.08 -5.17 0.49
N VAL A 60 -1.26 -6.17 0.13
CA VAL A 60 -0.14 -6.65 0.94
C VAL A 60 1.13 -6.54 0.12
N TYR A 61 2.20 -6.09 0.74
CA TYR A 61 3.51 -5.96 0.10
C TYR A 61 4.63 -6.33 1.07
N GLU A 62 5.61 -7.09 0.61
CA GLU A 62 6.85 -7.36 1.34
C GLU A 62 7.96 -6.47 0.77
N ASP A 63 8.63 -5.70 1.63
CA ASP A 63 9.81 -4.94 1.23
C ASP A 63 11.08 -5.81 1.22
N SER A 64 12.16 -5.27 0.70
CA SER A 64 13.46 -5.98 0.66
C SER A 64 14.10 -6.19 2.04
N GLY A 65 13.56 -5.60 3.09
CA GLY A 65 13.91 -5.84 4.50
C GLY A 65 13.05 -6.90 5.16
N HIS A 66 12.20 -7.60 4.38
CA HIS A 66 11.25 -8.61 4.86
C HIS A 66 10.20 -8.09 5.84
N ASN A 67 9.82 -6.81 5.70
CA ASN A 67 8.66 -6.27 6.38
C ASN A 67 7.43 -6.39 5.49
N LEU A 68 6.34 -6.83 6.07
CA LEU A 68 5.02 -6.89 5.42
C LEU A 68 4.24 -5.61 5.71
N TYR A 69 3.68 -5.04 4.68
CA TYR A 69 2.82 -3.87 4.73
C TYR A 69 1.42 -4.26 4.32
N PHE A 70 0.43 -3.98 5.17
CA PHE A 70 -0.98 -4.23 4.90
C PHE A 70 -1.70 -2.91 4.77
N PHE A 71 -2.27 -2.65 3.58
CA PHE A 71 -3.00 -1.42 3.32
C PHE A 71 -4.50 -1.69 3.36
N PRO A 72 -5.18 -1.27 4.43
CA PRO A 72 -6.62 -1.45 4.57
C PRO A 72 -7.40 -0.44 3.73
N ASP A 73 -8.70 -0.68 3.63
CA ASP A 73 -9.67 0.28 3.13
C ASP A 73 -9.87 1.37 4.20
N LYS A 74 -9.64 2.63 3.85
CA LYS A 74 -9.84 3.81 4.72
C LYS A 74 -9.15 3.77 6.09
N GLY A 75 -8.04 3.08 6.20
CA GLY A 75 -7.34 2.91 7.46
C GLY A 75 -5.87 3.29 7.42
N SER A 76 -5.23 3.24 8.58
CA SER A 76 -3.79 3.40 8.69
C SER A 76 -3.08 2.12 8.28
N LEU A 77 -1.93 2.26 7.64
CA LEU A 77 -1.07 1.16 7.24
C LEU A 77 -0.64 0.32 8.44
N PHE A 78 -0.63 -1.00 8.27
CA PHE A 78 -0.06 -1.93 9.24
C PHE A 78 1.24 -2.49 8.72
N ILE A 79 2.18 -2.70 9.64
CA ILE A 79 3.52 -3.19 9.34
C ILE A 79 3.81 -4.35 10.28
N SER A 80 4.33 -5.45 9.72
CA SER A 80 4.75 -6.63 10.48
C SER A 80 6.03 -7.21 9.90
N ASP A 81 6.70 -8.07 10.65
CA ASP A 81 7.67 -9.01 10.11
C ASP A 81 6.97 -10.24 9.48
N LEU A 82 7.70 -11.05 8.72
CA LEU A 82 7.17 -12.27 8.08
C LEU A 82 6.65 -13.32 9.07
N SER A 83 7.09 -13.28 10.32
CA SER A 83 6.66 -14.20 11.38
C SER A 83 5.40 -13.72 12.10
N MET A 84 4.94 -12.50 11.83
CA MET A 84 3.83 -11.84 12.51
C MET A 84 4.04 -11.64 14.02
N ASN A 85 5.31 -11.67 14.49
CA ASN A 85 5.64 -11.48 15.90
C ASN A 85 5.78 -10.01 16.27
N SER A 86 6.19 -9.18 15.32
CA SER A 86 6.24 -7.72 15.46
C SER A 86 5.14 -7.12 14.60
N PHE A 87 4.25 -6.39 15.23
CA PHE A 87 3.11 -5.80 14.55
C PHE A 87 2.87 -4.39 15.05
N ARG A 88 2.82 -3.44 14.13
CA ARG A 88 2.51 -2.05 14.46
C ARG A 88 1.55 -1.44 13.46
N ARG A 89 0.68 -0.59 13.93
CA ARG A 89 -0.12 0.32 13.12
C ARG A 89 0.60 1.65 13.04
N LEU A 90 0.67 2.28 11.88
CA LEU A 90 1.13 3.66 11.79
C LEU A 90 0.18 4.57 12.57
N HIS A 91 0.74 5.59 13.20
CA HIS A 91 -0.02 6.50 14.05
C HIS A 91 -1.19 7.16 13.30
N PRO A 92 -2.32 7.45 13.98
CA PRO A 92 -3.34 8.32 13.45
C PRO A 92 -2.76 9.67 13.04
N GLY A 93 -3.32 10.27 11.98
CA GLY A 93 -2.84 11.55 11.45
C GLY A 93 -1.79 11.43 10.34
N THR A 94 -1.43 10.21 9.90
CA THR A 94 -0.63 10.06 8.67
C THR A 94 -1.46 10.49 7.45
N PRO A 95 -0.82 10.95 6.37
CA PRO A 95 -1.53 11.31 5.14
C PRO A 95 -2.29 10.17 4.48
N LEU A 96 -2.05 8.92 4.89
CA LEU A 96 -2.76 7.74 4.38
C LEU A 96 -4.11 7.50 5.04
N GLU A 97 -4.37 8.12 6.18
CA GLU A 97 -5.61 7.91 6.94
C GLU A 97 -6.84 8.31 6.12
N GLY A 98 -7.84 7.44 6.12
CA GLY A 98 -9.09 7.63 5.37
C GLY A 98 -9.01 7.40 3.87
N ARG A 99 -7.84 6.99 3.33
CA ARG A 99 -7.64 6.68 1.92
C ARG A 99 -7.62 5.19 1.66
N ASP A 100 -8.19 4.80 0.53
CA ASP A 100 -8.14 3.42 0.07
C ASP A 100 -6.77 3.13 -0.52
N GLY A 101 -6.09 2.07 -0.04
CA GLY A 101 -4.84 1.60 -0.63
C GLY A 101 -5.08 0.98 -2.01
N MET A 102 -4.25 1.33 -2.98
CA MET A 102 -4.33 0.81 -4.35
C MET A 102 -3.13 -0.04 -4.72
N PHE A 103 -1.94 0.37 -4.29
CA PHE A 103 -0.71 -0.40 -4.46
C PHE A 103 0.39 0.08 -3.51
N ILE A 104 1.38 -0.78 -3.31
CA ILE A 104 2.67 -0.46 -2.68
C ILE A 104 3.77 -1.03 -3.57
N ILE A 105 4.87 -0.29 -3.73
CA ILE A 105 6.09 -0.79 -4.39
C ILE A 105 7.32 -0.14 -3.77
N GLU A 106 8.39 -0.90 -3.61
CA GLU A 106 9.70 -0.41 -3.16
C GLU A 106 10.54 0.03 -4.35
N ASP A 107 11.17 1.20 -4.23
CA ASP A 107 12.15 1.67 -5.21
C ASP A 107 13.58 1.16 -4.91
N ARG A 108 14.53 1.46 -5.80
CA ARG A 108 15.95 1.09 -5.62
C ARG A 108 16.63 1.74 -4.43
N LYS A 109 16.08 2.83 -3.90
CA LYS A 109 16.55 3.51 -2.69
C LYS A 109 15.96 2.90 -1.41
N LYS A 110 15.16 1.83 -1.56
CA LYS A 110 14.45 1.14 -0.47
C LYS A 110 13.34 1.95 0.18
N TRP A 111 12.83 2.93 -0.53
CA TRP A 111 11.69 3.72 -0.12
C TRP A 111 10.43 3.16 -0.73
N LEU A 112 9.29 3.37 -0.09
CA LEU A 112 8.01 2.84 -0.57
C LEU A 112 7.20 3.92 -1.26
N TRP A 113 6.63 3.55 -2.40
CA TRP A 113 5.66 4.34 -3.13
C TRP A 113 4.28 3.72 -2.94
N MET A 114 3.33 4.52 -2.51
CA MET A 114 1.99 4.10 -2.17
C MET A 114 0.97 4.88 -2.97
N GLY A 115 0.27 4.20 -3.88
CA GLY A 115 -0.88 4.75 -4.58
C GLY A 115 -2.14 4.58 -3.73
N THR A 116 -2.97 5.61 -3.71
CA THR A 116 -4.23 5.61 -2.99
C THR A 116 -5.39 6.03 -3.90
N SER A 117 -6.60 6.01 -3.37
CA SER A 117 -7.77 6.59 -4.07
C SER A 117 -7.67 8.11 -4.27
N ASP A 118 -6.74 8.77 -3.58
CA ASP A 118 -6.60 10.24 -3.60
C ASP A 118 -5.14 10.67 -3.38
N GLY A 119 -4.25 10.21 -4.24
CA GLY A 119 -2.87 10.66 -4.28
C GLY A 119 -1.82 9.55 -4.28
N LEU A 120 -0.60 9.96 -4.61
CA LEU A 120 0.62 9.15 -4.54
C LEU A 120 1.46 9.65 -3.38
N PHE A 121 1.98 8.71 -2.58
CA PHE A 121 2.80 9.02 -1.43
C PHE A 121 4.12 8.27 -1.51
N HIS A 122 5.19 8.95 -1.14
CA HIS A 122 6.50 8.39 -0.95
C HIS A 122 6.80 8.29 0.54
N TYR A 123 7.21 7.13 1.02
CA TYR A 123 7.44 6.83 2.43
C TYR A 123 8.87 6.34 2.64
N ASP A 124 9.62 7.05 3.47
CA ASP A 124 11.04 6.77 3.75
C ASP A 124 11.28 5.75 4.86
N LYS A 125 10.21 5.12 5.37
CA LYS A 125 10.20 4.16 6.48
C LYS A 125 10.54 4.76 7.86
N ASN A 126 10.70 6.09 7.96
CA ASN A 126 10.93 6.85 9.20
C ASN A 126 9.75 7.75 9.53
N ASP A 127 8.54 7.30 9.20
CA ASP A 127 7.26 8.01 9.39
C ASP A 127 7.12 9.33 8.61
N ASN A 128 7.99 9.57 7.60
CA ASN A 128 7.87 10.70 6.70
C ASN A 128 7.15 10.28 5.40
N PHE A 129 6.05 10.99 5.12
CA PHE A 129 5.27 10.83 3.90
C PHE A 129 5.38 12.09 3.05
N ILE A 130 5.81 11.93 1.82
CA ILE A 130 5.89 13.02 0.84
C ILE A 130 4.77 12.81 -0.18
N PRO A 131 3.74 13.69 -0.22
CA PRO A 131 2.68 13.59 -1.20
C PRO A 131 3.12 14.08 -2.58
N TYR A 132 2.63 13.42 -3.62
CA TYR A 132 2.78 13.82 -5.02
C TYR A 132 1.41 13.94 -5.68
N ASN A 133 1.24 14.97 -6.48
CA ASN A 133 -0.04 15.31 -7.08
C ASN A 133 0.14 15.91 -8.50
N PHE A 134 -0.88 16.54 -9.02
CA PHE A 134 -0.88 17.14 -10.35
C PHE A 134 0.25 18.17 -10.58
N VAL A 135 0.61 18.95 -9.56
CA VAL A 135 1.70 19.94 -9.65
C VAL A 135 3.06 19.27 -9.86
N ASP A 136 3.16 18.02 -9.46
CA ASP A 136 4.38 17.19 -9.62
C ASP A 136 4.39 16.40 -10.91
N GLY A 137 3.41 16.63 -11.78
CA GLY A 137 3.28 15.93 -13.05
C GLY A 137 2.47 14.63 -13.00
N ILE A 138 1.85 14.30 -11.88
CA ILE A 138 0.96 13.13 -11.77
C ILE A 138 -0.39 13.48 -12.43
N PRO A 139 -0.79 12.83 -13.54
CA PRO A 139 -1.93 13.25 -14.35
C PRO A 139 -3.30 13.02 -13.67
N SER A 140 -3.35 12.20 -12.63
CA SER A 140 -4.54 11.95 -11.82
C SER A 140 -4.16 11.42 -10.45
N SER A 141 -4.87 11.83 -9.41
CA SER A 141 -4.73 11.30 -8.05
C SER A 141 -5.42 9.96 -7.84
N ILE A 142 -6.23 9.50 -8.79
CA ILE A 142 -7.01 8.24 -8.69
C ILE A 142 -6.22 7.11 -9.31
N PHE A 143 -5.63 6.26 -8.49
CA PHE A 143 -4.88 5.08 -8.91
C PHE A 143 -5.78 3.84 -9.01
N THR A 144 -5.29 2.83 -9.70
CA THR A 144 -5.99 1.55 -9.91
C THR A 144 -5.34 0.44 -9.08
N LEU A 145 -6.09 -0.63 -8.81
CA LEU A 145 -5.56 -1.84 -8.17
C LEU A 145 -4.65 -2.68 -9.09
N CYS A 146 -4.12 -2.06 -10.16
CA CYS A 146 -3.13 -2.72 -11.00
C CYS A 146 -1.78 -2.75 -10.26
N PRO A 147 -1.16 -3.92 -10.08
CA PRO A 147 0.15 -4.01 -9.45
C PRO A 147 1.17 -3.14 -10.21
N PRO A 148 1.93 -2.30 -9.51
CA PRO A 148 2.99 -1.51 -10.12
C PRO A 148 4.18 -2.39 -10.50
N VAL A 149 5.02 -1.90 -11.40
CA VAL A 149 6.23 -2.59 -11.84
C VAL A 149 7.42 -1.66 -11.73
N CYS A 150 8.57 -2.18 -11.28
CA CYS A 150 9.86 -1.52 -11.37
C CYS A 150 10.62 -2.12 -12.56
N ASP A 151 11.00 -1.27 -13.54
CA ASP A 151 11.76 -1.72 -14.70
C ASP A 151 13.27 -1.93 -14.40
N ALA A 152 14.00 -2.41 -15.41
CA ALA A 152 15.43 -2.67 -15.29
C ALA A 152 16.25 -1.41 -15.04
N GLU A 153 15.78 -0.24 -15.45
CA GLU A 153 16.38 1.06 -15.22
C GLU A 153 16.08 1.63 -13.83
N GLY A 154 15.03 1.10 -13.16
CA GLY A 154 14.57 1.55 -11.84
C GLY A 154 13.43 2.55 -11.89
N ASN A 155 12.81 2.73 -13.07
CA ASN A 155 11.59 3.51 -13.18
C ASN A 155 10.41 2.72 -12.64
N LEU A 156 9.49 3.40 -12.00
CA LEU A 156 8.24 2.80 -11.53
C LEU A 156 7.12 3.05 -12.54
N TRP A 157 6.35 2.01 -12.81
CA TRP A 157 5.22 2.06 -13.73
C TRP A 157 3.95 1.67 -13.01
N PHE A 158 2.91 2.50 -13.10
CA PHE A 158 1.63 2.22 -12.47
C PHE A 158 0.46 2.86 -13.24
N GLY A 159 -0.71 2.26 -13.09
CA GLY A 159 -1.93 2.73 -13.72
C GLY A 159 -2.67 3.76 -12.88
N ASN A 160 -3.28 4.74 -13.54
CA ASN A 160 -4.25 5.63 -12.93
C ASN A 160 -5.46 5.82 -13.84
N SER A 161 -6.45 6.58 -13.40
CA SER A 161 -7.69 6.83 -14.18
C SER A 161 -7.50 7.57 -15.51
N LYS A 162 -6.30 8.09 -15.77
CA LYS A 162 -5.94 8.80 -17.01
C LYS A 162 -4.99 8.01 -17.91
N GLY A 163 -4.52 6.86 -17.46
CA GLY A 163 -3.65 5.98 -18.23
C GLY A 163 -2.46 5.42 -17.45
N LEU A 164 -1.34 5.28 -18.12
CA LEU A 164 -0.09 4.76 -17.56
C LEU A 164 0.81 5.91 -17.13
N VAL A 165 1.39 5.79 -15.94
CA VAL A 165 2.39 6.71 -15.40
C VAL A 165 3.73 5.99 -15.32
N SER A 166 4.77 6.64 -15.82
CA SER A 166 6.16 6.25 -15.61
C SER A 166 6.83 7.29 -14.73
N LEU A 167 7.47 6.84 -13.66
CA LEU A 167 8.14 7.66 -12.69
C LEU A 167 9.63 7.37 -12.68
N ASP A 168 10.45 8.34 -13.12
CA ASP A 168 11.90 8.27 -13.04
C ASP A 168 12.38 8.65 -11.64
N VAL A 169 12.53 7.63 -10.78
CA VAL A 169 12.91 7.81 -9.37
C VAL A 169 14.33 8.34 -9.22
N ALA A 170 15.23 8.05 -10.18
CA ALA A 170 16.62 8.48 -10.10
C ALA A 170 16.77 10.01 -10.22
N HIS A 171 15.96 10.62 -11.09
CA HIS A 171 15.98 12.05 -11.36
C HIS A 171 14.94 12.85 -10.56
N MET A 172 14.15 12.20 -9.73
CA MET A 172 13.26 12.93 -8.82
C MET A 172 14.07 13.70 -7.78
N ASN A 173 14.01 15.00 -7.85
CA ASN A 173 14.51 15.88 -6.80
C ASN A 173 13.71 15.61 -5.54
N GLN A 174 14.41 15.42 -4.41
CA GLN A 174 13.74 15.42 -3.10
C GLN A 174 13.02 16.76 -2.97
N LYS A 175 11.69 16.72 -2.90
CA LYS A 175 10.91 17.91 -2.60
C LYS A 175 11.38 18.46 -1.25
N LYS A 176 12.03 19.61 -1.24
CA LYS A 176 12.04 20.44 -0.06
C LYS A 176 10.60 20.91 0.11
N HIS A 177 9.99 20.57 1.23
CA HIS A 177 8.72 21.18 1.62
C HIS A 177 8.96 22.65 1.94
N ASP A 178 9.03 23.48 0.91
CA ASP A 178 8.84 24.90 1.08
C ASP A 178 7.32 25.10 1.20
N PHE A 179 6.84 25.22 2.43
CA PHE A 179 5.50 25.71 2.69
C PHE A 179 5.42 27.14 2.16
N TYR A 180 4.88 27.31 0.96
CA TYR A 180 4.47 28.64 0.50
C TYR A 180 3.11 28.94 1.14
N PRO A 181 3.03 29.90 2.08
CA PRO A 181 1.75 30.30 2.62
C PRO A 181 0.91 30.89 1.47
N VAL A 182 -0.25 30.30 1.20
CA VAL A 182 -1.21 30.88 0.26
C VAL A 182 -1.68 32.19 0.85
N LYS A 183 -1.25 33.31 0.26
CA LYS A 183 -1.72 34.64 0.62
C LYS A 183 -2.89 34.97 -0.29
N VAL A 184 -4.10 34.93 0.24
CA VAL A 184 -5.27 35.46 -0.48
C VAL A 184 -5.13 36.99 -0.54
N THR A 185 -4.87 37.53 -1.72
CA THR A 185 -4.62 38.97 -1.90
C THR A 185 -5.86 39.76 -2.27
N ASP A 186 -6.92 39.09 -2.75
CA ASP A 186 -8.17 39.78 -3.09
C ASP A 186 -9.37 38.82 -3.14
N VAL A 187 -10.52 39.25 -2.70
CA VAL A 187 -11.81 38.57 -2.83
C VAL A 187 -12.79 39.58 -3.42
N HIS A 188 -13.09 39.45 -4.72
CA HIS A 188 -14.19 40.17 -5.34
C HIS A 188 -15.50 39.46 -5.00
N ILE A 189 -16.41 40.17 -4.33
CA ILE A 189 -17.79 39.73 -4.04
C ILE A 189 -18.70 40.32 -5.12
#